data_45ac8916e01aa75cfc1af593c974abf4
#
_entry.id   45ac8916e01aa75cfc1af593c974abf4
#
_cell.length_a   1.000
_cell.length_b   1.000
_cell.length_c   1.000
_cell.angle_alpha   90.00
_cell.angle_beta   90.00
_cell.angle_gamma   90.00
#
_symmetry.space_group_name_H-M   'P 1'
#
loop_
_entity.id
_entity.type
_entity.pdbx_description
1 polymer ?
#
loop_
_entity_poly.entity_id
_entity_poly.type
_entity_poly.pdbx_seq_one_letter_code
_entity_poly.pdbx_strand_id
1 'polypeptide(L)'
;MLDGADLIALESRFGADNYKPLDVVLASGKGVWVTDIDGKRYLDCLSAYSAVNQGHCHPRILAALTEQAARLTLTSRAFRNDQLGLFYEELAALTNSHKVLPMNSGAEAVETAIKAVRKWGYEVKGVPEGAAEIIVCADNFHGRTLAIVSFSTDPEARGGFGPFVPGFKVIPFGDAAALEAAITPNTVAFLVEPIQGEAGVVIPPAGYLARVREICSATGVMLILDEIQTGLGRTGKMLAEEHDGVEADVTLVGKALGGGFYPVSAVLSNTDVLGTLKPGQHGSTFGGNPLACAVARAALRVLVEERLVERSAEMGAYFKAGLESIRSNRVREIRGRGLMLAVEIHAEAGAARPVVEALRDQGILAKDTHGQTIRLSPPLVISRDEIDWALERIETVLR
;
A
#
# COMPACT_ATOMS: atom_id res chain seq x y z
N MET A 1 -20.11 28.00 14.28
CA MET A 1 -19.39 26.90 13.59
C MET A 1 -19.20 25.80 14.62
N LEU A 2 -19.30 24.55 14.23
CA LEU A 2 -19.00 23.43 15.14
C LEU A 2 -17.50 23.47 15.47
N ASP A 3 -17.16 23.19 16.72
CA ASP A 3 -15.75 23.01 17.14
C ASP A 3 -15.29 21.57 16.97
N GLY A 4 -14.03 21.27 17.31
CA GLY A 4 -13.46 19.93 17.15
C GLY A 4 -14.18 18.89 18.01
N ALA A 5 -14.60 19.24 19.22
CA ALA A 5 -15.32 18.33 20.12
C ALA A 5 -16.72 18.00 19.57
N ASP A 6 -17.42 18.99 19.01
CA ASP A 6 -18.71 18.78 18.33
C ASP A 6 -18.60 17.81 17.17
N LEU A 7 -17.54 17.94 16.34
CA LEU A 7 -17.31 17.07 15.17
C LEU A 7 -16.98 15.63 15.59
N ILE A 8 -16.14 15.45 16.61
CA ILE A 8 -15.83 14.14 17.20
C ILE A 8 -17.11 13.50 17.77
N ALA A 9 -17.94 14.27 18.46
CA ALA A 9 -19.21 13.78 19.01
C ALA A 9 -20.19 13.35 17.90
N LEU A 10 -20.24 14.08 16.77
CA LEU A 10 -21.05 13.71 15.60
C LEU A 10 -20.55 12.42 14.95
N GLU A 11 -19.24 12.28 14.77
CA GLU A 11 -18.62 11.07 14.22
C GLU A 11 -18.92 9.85 15.11
N SER A 12 -18.72 9.98 16.44
CA SER A 12 -19.02 8.91 17.40
C SER A 12 -20.50 8.55 17.45
N ARG A 13 -21.40 9.51 17.21
CA ARG A 13 -22.87 9.28 17.25
C ARG A 13 -23.40 8.54 16.02
N PHE A 14 -22.86 8.84 14.85
CA PHE A 14 -23.43 8.37 13.57
C PHE A 14 -22.50 7.40 12.81
N GLY A 15 -21.21 7.36 13.14
CA GLY A 15 -20.25 6.44 12.54
C GLY A 15 -20.28 5.05 13.17
N ALA A 16 -19.74 4.08 12.45
CA ALA A 16 -19.41 2.78 13.03
C ALA A 16 -18.11 2.89 13.83
N ASP A 17 -18.04 2.26 15.00
CA ASP A 17 -16.88 2.27 15.88
C ASP A 17 -15.82 1.22 15.44
N ASN A 18 -15.35 1.34 14.19
CA ASN A 18 -14.40 0.42 13.57
C ASN A 18 -12.95 0.95 13.47
N TYR A 19 -12.71 2.16 13.95
CA TYR A 19 -11.38 2.77 14.06
C TYR A 19 -11.18 3.38 15.44
N LYS A 20 -9.91 3.49 15.87
CA LYS A 20 -9.50 4.25 17.06
C LYS A 20 -8.58 5.39 16.61
N PRO A 21 -9.13 6.52 16.11
CA PRO A 21 -8.35 7.65 15.64
C PRO A 21 -7.59 8.34 16.79
N LEU A 22 -6.66 9.23 16.44
CA LEU A 22 -6.19 10.29 17.34
C LEU A 22 -7.23 11.41 17.35
N ASP A 23 -7.41 12.05 18.49
CA ASP A 23 -8.36 13.17 18.64
C ASP A 23 -7.79 14.44 17.99
N VAL A 24 -7.78 14.44 16.65
CA VAL A 24 -7.36 15.56 15.80
C VAL A 24 -8.32 15.67 14.63
N VAL A 25 -8.98 16.81 14.49
CA VAL A 25 -9.93 17.06 13.40
C VAL A 25 -9.23 17.85 12.30
N LEU A 26 -8.69 17.15 11.30
CA LEU A 26 -7.96 17.75 10.19
C LEU A 26 -8.91 18.46 9.22
N ALA A 27 -8.56 19.69 8.83
CA ALA A 27 -9.37 20.56 7.97
C ALA A 27 -8.70 20.93 6.64
N SER A 28 -7.36 20.95 6.59
CA SER A 28 -6.64 21.29 5.37
C SER A 28 -5.28 20.61 5.30
N GLY A 29 -4.70 20.52 4.08
CA GLY A 29 -3.38 19.94 3.87
C GLY A 29 -2.67 20.54 2.66
N LYS A 30 -1.32 20.64 2.75
CA LYS A 30 -0.47 21.07 1.65
C LYS A 30 0.93 20.46 1.79
N GLY A 31 1.40 19.76 0.76
CA GLY A 31 2.70 19.10 0.80
C GLY A 31 2.73 18.02 1.88
N VAL A 32 3.63 18.14 2.85
CA VAL A 32 3.75 17.22 3.99
C VAL A 32 2.96 17.66 5.22
N TRP A 33 2.34 18.83 5.17
CA TRP A 33 1.69 19.45 6.31
C TRP A 33 0.17 19.33 6.24
N VAL A 34 -0.43 19.04 7.38
CA VAL A 34 -1.87 19.09 7.59
C VAL A 34 -2.18 20.04 8.74
N THR A 35 -3.36 20.63 8.73
CA THR A 35 -3.79 21.60 9.73
C THR A 35 -5.17 21.20 10.24
N ASP A 36 -5.34 21.20 11.55
CA ASP A 36 -6.63 20.92 12.18
C ASP A 36 -7.58 22.12 12.14
N ILE A 37 -8.80 21.90 12.63
CA ILE A 37 -9.85 22.93 12.66
C ILE A 37 -9.49 24.13 13.55
N ASP A 38 -8.60 23.95 14.53
CA ASP A 38 -8.14 24.98 15.46
C ASP A 38 -6.90 25.74 14.93
N GLY A 39 -6.40 25.35 13.75
CA GLY A 39 -5.27 25.98 13.08
C GLY A 39 -3.90 25.42 13.49
N LYS A 40 -3.83 24.38 14.32
CA LYS A 40 -2.57 23.73 14.66
C LYS A 40 -2.07 22.90 13.47
N ARG A 41 -0.81 23.07 13.13
CA ARG A 41 -0.15 22.35 12.04
C ARG A 41 0.54 21.10 12.54
N TYR A 42 0.52 20.06 11.70
CA TYR A 42 1.18 18.79 11.94
C TYR A 42 1.93 18.33 10.69
N LEU A 43 3.10 17.76 10.90
CA LEU A 43 3.78 16.99 9.87
C LEU A 43 3.10 15.61 9.74
N ASP A 44 2.61 15.28 8.55
CA ASP A 44 2.01 13.98 8.29
C ASP A 44 3.09 12.93 8.03
N CYS A 45 3.34 12.06 9.01
CA CYS A 45 4.23 10.91 8.88
C CYS A 45 3.49 9.59 8.64
N LEU A 46 2.21 9.64 8.20
CA LEU A 46 1.43 8.47 7.79
C LEU A 46 1.13 8.44 6.29
N SER A 47 0.92 9.62 5.67
CA SER A 47 0.56 9.78 4.24
C SER A 47 -0.63 8.92 3.83
N ALA A 48 -1.65 8.81 4.69
CA ALA A 48 -2.80 7.90 4.49
C ALA A 48 -2.34 6.51 4.02
N TYR A 49 -1.38 5.91 4.73
CA TYR A 49 -0.80 4.60 4.41
C TYR A 49 -0.14 4.52 3.02
N SER A 50 0.62 5.54 2.65
CA SER A 50 1.26 5.73 1.33
C SER A 50 0.29 6.10 0.19
N ALA A 51 -0.90 6.60 0.48
CA ALA A 51 -1.80 7.09 -0.58
C ALA A 51 -1.47 8.53 -1.01
N VAL A 52 -0.77 9.30 -0.18
CA VAL A 52 -0.43 10.72 -0.41
C VAL A 52 1.08 10.88 -0.67
N ASN A 53 1.67 9.99 -1.48
CA ASN A 53 3.10 10.05 -1.82
C ASN A 53 3.51 11.39 -2.44
N GLN A 54 2.67 11.96 -3.30
CA GLN A 54 2.89 13.22 -4.00
C GLN A 54 2.66 14.48 -3.13
N GLY A 55 2.27 14.28 -1.86
CA GLY A 55 1.91 15.36 -0.94
C GLY A 55 0.44 15.75 -1.01
N HIS A 56 -0.04 16.36 0.07
CA HIS A 56 -1.42 16.84 0.15
C HIS A 56 -1.69 17.94 -0.87
N CYS A 57 -2.83 17.84 -1.55
CA CYS A 57 -3.34 18.84 -2.49
C CYS A 57 -2.33 19.25 -3.57
N HIS A 58 -1.62 18.28 -4.16
CA HIS A 58 -0.63 18.56 -5.20
C HIS A 58 -1.26 19.32 -6.37
N PRO A 59 -0.75 20.51 -6.76
CA PRO A 59 -1.45 21.41 -7.67
C PRO A 59 -1.69 20.83 -9.06
N ARG A 60 -0.75 20.04 -9.60
CA ARG A 60 -0.89 19.42 -10.93
C ARG A 60 -1.94 18.31 -10.93
N ILE A 61 -2.04 17.53 -9.85
CA ILE A 61 -3.04 16.47 -9.73
C ILE A 61 -4.43 17.10 -9.51
N LEU A 62 -4.52 18.14 -8.68
CA LEU A 62 -5.74 18.91 -8.49
C LEU A 62 -6.25 19.52 -9.78
N ALA A 63 -5.36 20.09 -10.59
CA ALA A 63 -5.72 20.65 -11.91
C ALA A 63 -6.29 19.57 -12.84
N ALA A 64 -5.63 18.40 -12.94
CA ALA A 64 -6.11 17.28 -13.76
C ALA A 64 -7.47 16.76 -13.29
N LEU A 65 -7.67 16.63 -11.97
CA LEU A 65 -8.98 16.27 -11.38
C LEU A 65 -10.06 17.27 -11.80
N THR A 66 -9.82 18.57 -11.60
CA THR A 66 -10.81 19.63 -11.85
C THR A 66 -11.16 19.72 -13.32
N GLU A 67 -10.16 19.68 -14.21
CA GLU A 67 -10.35 19.72 -15.65
C GLU A 67 -11.17 18.51 -16.13
N GLN A 68 -10.78 17.30 -15.73
CA GLN A 68 -11.47 16.09 -16.18
C GLN A 68 -12.88 15.97 -15.57
N ALA A 69 -13.08 16.40 -14.32
CA ALA A 69 -14.40 16.42 -13.68
C ALA A 69 -15.41 17.32 -14.42
N ALA A 70 -14.94 18.42 -15.01
CA ALA A 70 -15.76 19.32 -15.82
C ALA A 70 -16.07 18.78 -17.23
N ARG A 71 -15.37 17.71 -17.69
CA ARG A 71 -15.56 17.13 -19.03
C ARG A 71 -16.38 15.85 -19.00
N LEU A 72 -15.89 14.84 -18.30
CA LEU A 72 -16.50 13.51 -18.27
C LEU A 72 -15.94 12.70 -17.11
N THR A 73 -16.78 12.23 -16.21
CA THR A 73 -16.34 11.49 -15.00
C THR A 73 -16.48 9.99 -15.15
N LEU A 74 -17.55 9.49 -15.77
CA LEU A 74 -17.88 8.06 -15.84
C LEU A 74 -18.59 7.72 -17.14
N THR A 75 -18.18 6.62 -17.81
CA THR A 75 -18.82 6.07 -19.00
C THR A 75 -19.24 4.61 -18.86
N SER A 76 -18.84 3.93 -17.78
CA SER A 76 -18.72 2.47 -17.71
C SER A 76 -17.73 1.90 -18.76
N ARG A 77 -17.51 0.57 -18.74
CA ARG A 77 -16.67 -0.13 -19.72
C ARG A 77 -17.45 -0.60 -20.95
N ALA A 78 -18.76 -0.28 -21.01
CA ALA A 78 -19.56 -0.48 -22.23
C ALA A 78 -19.11 0.44 -23.37
N PHE A 79 -18.49 1.57 -23.04
CA PHE A 79 -17.93 2.52 -23.98
C PHE A 79 -16.43 2.74 -23.75
N ARG A 80 -15.73 3.22 -24.76
CA ARG A 80 -14.35 3.67 -24.65
C ARG A 80 -14.30 5.12 -24.18
N ASN A 81 -13.19 5.52 -23.56
CA ASN A 81 -12.91 6.92 -23.22
C ASN A 81 -11.49 7.32 -23.63
N ASP A 82 -11.22 8.60 -23.71
CA ASP A 82 -9.97 9.18 -24.20
C ASP A 82 -8.81 9.12 -23.19
N GLN A 83 -9.05 8.72 -21.93
CA GLN A 83 -8.03 8.65 -20.88
C GLN A 83 -7.50 7.25 -20.65
N LEU A 84 -8.33 6.23 -20.84
CA LEU A 84 -8.02 4.87 -20.42
C LEU A 84 -6.84 4.25 -21.18
N GLY A 85 -6.80 4.41 -22.49
CA GLY A 85 -5.69 3.88 -23.31
C GLY A 85 -4.35 4.52 -22.94
N LEU A 86 -4.35 5.82 -22.71
CA LEU A 86 -3.16 6.58 -22.30
C LEU A 86 -2.71 6.18 -20.87
N PHE A 87 -3.66 5.93 -19.96
CA PHE A 87 -3.34 5.41 -18.64
C PHE A 87 -2.68 4.02 -18.70
N TYR A 88 -3.18 3.14 -19.56
CA TYR A 88 -2.56 1.82 -19.78
C TYR A 88 -1.12 1.94 -20.27
N GLU A 89 -0.89 2.76 -21.29
CA GLU A 89 0.42 2.98 -21.88
C GLU A 89 1.42 3.54 -20.85
N GLU A 90 1.05 4.61 -20.15
CA GLU A 90 1.92 5.26 -19.16
C GLU A 90 2.24 4.33 -17.98
N LEU A 91 1.26 3.63 -17.43
CA LEU A 91 1.49 2.72 -16.30
C LEU A 91 2.29 1.49 -16.73
N ALA A 92 1.97 0.88 -17.87
CA ALA A 92 2.69 -0.27 -18.39
C ALA A 92 4.16 0.05 -18.68
N ALA A 93 4.44 1.21 -19.28
CA ALA A 93 5.81 1.66 -19.54
C ALA A 93 6.62 1.88 -18.25
N LEU A 94 6.01 2.43 -17.19
CA LEU A 94 6.68 2.70 -15.93
C LEU A 94 6.95 1.44 -15.09
N THR A 95 6.17 0.39 -15.29
CA THR A 95 6.23 -0.85 -14.49
C THR A 95 6.69 -2.05 -15.30
N ASN A 96 7.13 -1.87 -16.52
CA ASN A 96 7.52 -2.94 -17.46
C ASN A 96 6.44 -4.04 -17.60
N SER A 97 5.16 -3.65 -17.60
CA SER A 97 4.03 -4.58 -17.65
C SER A 97 3.41 -4.65 -19.04
N HIS A 98 2.87 -5.82 -19.43
CA HIS A 98 2.26 -5.99 -20.75
C HIS A 98 0.76 -5.70 -20.75
N LYS A 99 0.08 -5.92 -19.62
CA LYS A 99 -1.37 -5.76 -19.48
C LYS A 99 -1.70 -5.06 -18.17
N VAL A 100 -2.69 -4.18 -18.23
CA VAL A 100 -3.19 -3.41 -17.07
C VAL A 100 -4.70 -3.61 -16.95
N LEU A 101 -5.18 -4.02 -15.79
CA LEU A 101 -6.61 -4.08 -15.47
C LEU A 101 -6.92 -3.13 -14.31
N PRO A 102 -7.57 -1.97 -14.58
CA PRO A 102 -7.83 -0.98 -13.55
C PRO A 102 -9.02 -1.39 -12.68
N MET A 103 -8.88 -1.14 -11.39
CA MET A 103 -9.91 -1.28 -10.37
C MET A 103 -9.97 0.04 -9.56
N ASN A 104 -10.69 0.06 -8.44
CA ASN A 104 -10.84 1.26 -7.63
C ASN A 104 -10.05 1.17 -6.31
N SER A 105 -10.28 0.13 -5.53
CA SER A 105 -9.60 -0.10 -4.26
C SER A 105 -8.51 -1.16 -4.36
N GLY A 106 -7.56 -1.16 -3.40
CA GLY A 106 -6.56 -2.21 -3.31
C GLY A 106 -7.19 -3.60 -3.12
N ALA A 107 -8.23 -3.70 -2.31
CA ALA A 107 -8.96 -4.96 -2.12
C ALA A 107 -9.57 -5.50 -3.42
N GLU A 108 -10.12 -4.64 -4.28
CA GLU A 108 -10.61 -5.05 -5.61
C GLU A 108 -9.47 -5.56 -6.50
N ALA A 109 -8.29 -4.93 -6.45
CA ALA A 109 -7.13 -5.42 -7.21
C ALA A 109 -6.68 -6.81 -6.72
N VAL A 110 -6.63 -7.03 -5.41
CA VAL A 110 -6.31 -8.34 -4.81
C VAL A 110 -7.34 -9.40 -5.21
N GLU A 111 -8.63 -9.12 -5.06
CA GLU A 111 -9.72 -10.03 -5.46
C GLU A 111 -9.66 -10.36 -6.97
N THR A 112 -9.32 -9.36 -7.79
CA THR A 112 -9.15 -9.54 -9.24
C THR A 112 -7.98 -10.47 -9.54
N ALA A 113 -6.83 -10.29 -8.88
CA ALA A 113 -5.66 -11.14 -9.04
C ALA A 113 -5.96 -12.59 -8.61
N ILE A 114 -6.59 -12.79 -7.45
CA ILE A 114 -7.01 -14.11 -6.95
C ILE A 114 -7.90 -14.81 -8.00
N LYS A 115 -8.89 -14.11 -8.55
CA LYS A 115 -9.76 -14.66 -9.60
C LYS A 115 -8.99 -15.01 -10.87
N ALA A 116 -8.09 -14.12 -11.31
CA ALA A 116 -7.33 -14.30 -12.53
C ALA A 116 -6.38 -15.51 -12.45
N VAL A 117 -5.63 -15.65 -11.33
CA VAL A 117 -4.70 -16.79 -11.17
C VAL A 117 -5.42 -18.12 -10.94
N ARG A 118 -6.59 -18.13 -10.26
CA ARG A 118 -7.41 -19.35 -10.17
C ARG A 118 -7.89 -19.79 -11.55
N LYS A 119 -8.40 -18.85 -12.35
CA LYS A 119 -8.84 -19.12 -13.72
C LYS A 119 -7.69 -19.60 -14.59
N TRP A 120 -6.52 -18.96 -14.52
CA TRP A 120 -5.31 -19.41 -15.20
C TRP A 120 -4.91 -20.83 -14.76
N GLY A 121 -4.99 -21.11 -13.46
CA GLY A 121 -4.73 -22.43 -12.91
C GLY A 121 -5.59 -23.52 -13.52
N TYR A 122 -6.88 -23.27 -13.70
CA TYR A 122 -7.81 -24.22 -14.30
C TYR A 122 -7.63 -24.35 -15.81
N GLU A 123 -7.52 -23.23 -16.53
CA GLU A 123 -7.54 -23.21 -18.00
C GLU A 123 -6.16 -23.46 -18.64
N VAL A 124 -5.07 -23.10 -17.95
CA VAL A 124 -3.71 -23.17 -18.52
C VAL A 124 -2.84 -24.19 -17.78
N LYS A 125 -2.79 -24.13 -16.43
CA LYS A 125 -1.98 -25.07 -15.64
C LYS A 125 -2.62 -26.46 -15.56
N GLY A 126 -3.93 -26.59 -15.76
CA GLY A 126 -4.65 -27.87 -15.75
C GLY A 126 -4.99 -28.36 -14.32
N VAL A 127 -5.05 -27.48 -13.35
CA VAL A 127 -5.53 -27.81 -12.00
C VAL A 127 -7.00 -28.22 -12.07
N PRO A 128 -7.45 -29.26 -11.36
CA PRO A 128 -8.87 -29.62 -11.33
C PRO A 128 -9.74 -28.49 -10.80
N GLU A 129 -10.93 -28.31 -11.36
CA GLU A 129 -11.87 -27.27 -10.95
C GLU A 129 -12.15 -27.35 -9.44
N GLY A 130 -12.12 -26.20 -8.76
CA GLY A 130 -12.30 -26.10 -7.32
C GLY A 130 -11.08 -26.45 -6.46
N ALA A 131 -10.00 -26.96 -7.05
CA ALA A 131 -8.81 -27.40 -6.32
C ALA A 131 -7.65 -26.39 -6.28
N ALA A 132 -7.79 -25.23 -6.93
CA ALA A 132 -6.72 -24.22 -6.96
C ALA A 132 -6.36 -23.70 -5.58
N GLU A 133 -5.06 -23.77 -5.25
CA GLU A 133 -4.50 -23.30 -3.98
C GLU A 133 -3.63 -22.05 -4.21
N ILE A 134 -3.75 -21.07 -3.32
CA ILE A 134 -2.91 -19.89 -3.27
C ILE A 134 -2.18 -19.88 -1.93
N ILE A 135 -0.86 -19.74 -1.97
CA ILE A 135 -0.05 -19.60 -0.76
C ILE A 135 0.05 -18.12 -0.42
N VAL A 136 -0.02 -17.80 0.88
CA VAL A 136 0.11 -16.43 1.44
C VAL A 136 0.99 -16.47 2.68
N CYS A 137 1.48 -15.32 3.12
CA CYS A 137 2.28 -15.25 4.35
C CYS A 137 1.41 -14.96 5.58
N ALA A 138 1.89 -15.37 6.76
CA ALA A 138 1.36 -14.88 8.03
C ALA A 138 1.55 -13.36 8.14
N ASP A 139 0.74 -12.71 8.97
CA ASP A 139 0.74 -11.27 9.25
C ASP A 139 0.58 -10.39 8.00
N ASN A 140 -0.02 -10.96 6.94
CA ASN A 140 -0.32 -10.24 5.71
C ASN A 140 -1.45 -9.22 5.88
N PHE A 141 -1.40 -8.19 5.03
CA PHE A 141 -2.52 -7.27 4.86
C PHE A 141 -2.78 -7.00 3.38
N HIS A 142 -3.83 -7.62 2.85
CA HIS A 142 -4.25 -7.46 1.45
C HIS A 142 -5.62 -6.79 1.29
N GLY A 143 -6.24 -6.37 2.38
CA GLY A 143 -7.58 -5.77 2.42
C GLY A 143 -8.50 -6.45 3.43
N ARG A 144 -9.81 -6.15 3.36
CA ARG A 144 -10.79 -6.62 4.36
C ARG A 144 -12.08 -7.19 3.74
N THR A 145 -12.05 -7.67 2.50
CA THR A 145 -13.17 -8.43 1.91
C THR A 145 -13.21 -9.85 2.49
N LEU A 146 -14.34 -10.55 2.32
CA LEU A 146 -14.51 -11.90 2.84
C LEU A 146 -13.47 -12.89 2.32
N ALA A 147 -13.09 -12.84 1.03
CA ALA A 147 -12.05 -13.71 0.51
C ALA A 147 -10.67 -13.36 1.13
N ILE A 148 -10.36 -12.08 1.28
CA ILE A 148 -9.08 -11.63 1.83
C ILE A 148 -8.96 -11.98 3.32
N VAL A 149 -9.98 -11.73 4.14
CA VAL A 149 -9.91 -12.08 5.56
C VAL A 149 -9.90 -13.59 5.80
N SER A 150 -10.28 -14.40 4.79
CA SER A 150 -10.21 -15.85 4.87
C SER A 150 -8.79 -16.38 5.08
N PHE A 151 -7.78 -15.66 4.63
CA PHE A 151 -6.36 -16.00 4.80
C PHE A 151 -5.58 -15.03 5.70
N SER A 152 -6.26 -14.10 6.35
CA SER A 152 -5.63 -13.27 7.39
C SER A 152 -5.31 -14.11 8.62
N THR A 153 -4.17 -13.83 9.27
CA THR A 153 -3.80 -14.38 10.57
C THR A 153 -4.12 -13.44 11.72
N ASP A 154 -4.56 -12.22 11.43
CA ASP A 154 -5.01 -11.25 12.43
C ASP A 154 -6.38 -11.65 12.99
N PRO A 155 -6.48 -12.01 14.29
CA PRO A 155 -7.74 -12.40 14.89
C PRO A 155 -8.79 -11.29 14.90
N GLU A 156 -8.40 -10.02 14.96
CA GLU A 156 -9.32 -8.87 14.91
C GLU A 156 -9.93 -8.71 13.52
N ALA A 157 -9.14 -8.96 12.47
CA ALA A 157 -9.61 -8.88 11.09
C ALA A 157 -10.48 -10.08 10.68
N ARG A 158 -10.32 -11.23 11.34
CA ARG A 158 -10.96 -12.50 10.98
C ARG A 158 -12.12 -12.90 11.88
N GLY A 159 -12.08 -12.49 13.15
CA GLY A 159 -13.05 -12.93 14.17
C GLY A 159 -14.49 -12.59 13.81
N GLY A 160 -15.39 -13.60 13.81
CA GLY A 160 -16.84 -13.42 13.59
C GLY A 160 -17.27 -13.28 12.12
N PHE A 161 -16.35 -13.36 11.12
CA PHE A 161 -16.66 -13.14 9.70
C PHE A 161 -16.73 -14.41 8.84
N GLY A 162 -16.68 -15.62 9.45
CA GLY A 162 -16.87 -16.87 8.71
C GLY A 162 -18.32 -17.07 8.21
N PRO A 163 -18.57 -18.01 7.26
CA PRO A 163 -17.66 -19.03 6.76
C PRO A 163 -16.60 -18.47 5.80
N PHE A 164 -15.39 -19.03 5.84
CA PHE A 164 -14.28 -18.54 5.06
C PHE A 164 -14.16 -19.21 3.70
N VAL A 165 -13.63 -18.45 2.72
CA VAL A 165 -13.34 -18.94 1.37
C VAL A 165 -12.15 -19.91 1.43
N PRO A 166 -12.28 -21.15 0.89
CA PRO A 166 -11.21 -22.14 0.89
C PRO A 166 -10.15 -21.88 -0.19
N GLY A 167 -9.07 -22.70 -0.15
CA GLY A 167 -8.03 -22.71 -1.17
C GLY A 167 -6.87 -21.77 -0.86
N PHE A 168 -6.65 -21.43 0.40
CA PHE A 168 -5.50 -20.65 0.85
C PHE A 168 -4.65 -21.44 1.84
N LYS A 169 -3.32 -21.33 1.70
CA LYS A 169 -2.33 -21.87 2.64
C LYS A 169 -1.49 -20.74 3.22
N VAL A 170 -1.32 -20.70 4.53
CA VAL A 170 -0.51 -19.69 5.20
C VAL A 170 0.84 -20.27 5.57
N ILE A 171 1.92 -19.54 5.26
CA ILE A 171 3.31 -19.87 5.62
C ILE A 171 3.95 -18.69 6.37
N PRO A 172 5.07 -18.88 7.10
CA PRO A 172 5.80 -17.75 7.67
C PRO A 172 6.32 -16.77 6.60
N PHE A 173 6.29 -15.46 6.89
CA PHE A 173 6.92 -14.47 6.03
C PHE A 173 8.44 -14.55 6.10
N GLY A 174 9.12 -14.40 4.96
CA GLY A 174 10.58 -14.45 4.89
C GLY A 174 11.17 -15.86 4.85
N ASP A 175 10.35 -16.91 4.85
CA ASP A 175 10.79 -18.32 4.80
C ASP A 175 10.53 -18.94 3.41
N ALA A 176 11.55 -18.89 2.55
CA ALA A 176 11.47 -19.46 1.20
C ALA A 176 11.42 -21.02 1.22
N ALA A 177 11.97 -21.66 2.26
CA ALA A 177 11.91 -23.10 2.38
C ALA A 177 10.49 -23.57 2.75
N ALA A 178 9.78 -22.79 3.57
CA ALA A 178 8.37 -23.03 3.85
C ALA A 178 7.50 -22.88 2.58
N LEU A 179 7.82 -21.93 1.69
CA LEU A 179 7.15 -21.83 0.39
C LEU A 179 7.36 -23.11 -0.42
N GLU A 180 8.62 -23.54 -0.60
CA GLU A 180 8.95 -24.71 -1.38
C GLU A 180 8.25 -25.98 -0.86
N ALA A 181 8.20 -26.15 0.46
CA ALA A 181 7.52 -27.28 1.11
C ALA A 181 5.99 -27.23 1.00
N ALA A 182 5.39 -26.04 0.90
CA ALA A 182 3.94 -25.87 0.85
C ALA A 182 3.35 -26.07 -0.56
N ILE A 183 4.18 -26.01 -1.62
CA ILE A 183 3.75 -26.14 -3.02
C ILE A 183 3.24 -27.57 -3.29
N THR A 184 2.10 -27.64 -3.97
CA THR A 184 1.50 -28.89 -4.47
C THR A 184 1.20 -28.73 -5.96
N PRO A 185 0.83 -29.82 -6.69
CA PRO A 185 0.37 -29.71 -8.06
C PRO A 185 -0.82 -28.76 -8.27
N ASN A 186 -1.60 -28.50 -7.22
CA ASN A 186 -2.75 -27.59 -7.23
C ASN A 186 -2.41 -26.13 -6.89
N THR A 187 -1.17 -25.85 -6.49
CA THR A 187 -0.75 -24.47 -6.17
C THR A 187 -0.65 -23.64 -7.44
N VAL A 188 -1.46 -22.60 -7.54
CA VAL A 188 -1.53 -21.72 -8.73
C VAL A 188 -0.72 -20.44 -8.54
N ALA A 189 -0.64 -19.91 -7.31
CA ALA A 189 0.08 -18.68 -7.03
C ALA A 189 0.63 -18.62 -5.59
N PHE A 190 1.64 -17.74 -5.43
CA PHE A 190 2.10 -17.22 -4.14
C PHE A 190 1.86 -15.72 -4.13
N LEU A 191 1.05 -15.23 -3.17
CA LEU A 191 0.72 -13.82 -2.97
C LEU A 191 1.46 -13.30 -1.73
N VAL A 192 2.27 -12.25 -1.92
CA VAL A 192 3.11 -11.70 -0.85
C VAL A 192 3.32 -10.19 -1.03
N GLU A 193 3.46 -9.46 0.09
CA GLU A 193 3.95 -8.10 0.12
C GLU A 193 5.50 -8.11 0.07
N PRO A 194 6.17 -7.28 -0.75
CA PRO A 194 7.65 -7.19 -0.71
C PRO A 194 8.19 -6.75 0.64
N ILE A 195 7.44 -5.90 1.34
CA ILE A 195 7.64 -5.47 2.72
C ILE A 195 6.26 -5.48 3.37
N GLN A 196 6.08 -6.21 4.46
CA GLN A 196 4.80 -6.20 5.16
C GLN A 196 4.60 -4.89 5.90
N GLY A 197 3.74 -4.04 5.35
CA GLY A 197 3.52 -2.68 5.84
C GLY A 197 2.75 -2.63 7.15
N GLU A 198 1.58 -3.27 7.19
CA GLU A 198 0.69 -3.25 8.36
C GLU A 198 1.25 -4.07 9.52
N ALA A 199 2.01 -5.13 9.25
CA ALA A 199 2.74 -5.91 10.26
C ALA A 199 3.85 -5.11 10.97
N GLY A 200 4.13 -3.88 10.56
CA GLY A 200 5.14 -3.04 11.21
C GLY A 200 6.38 -2.76 10.37
N VAL A 201 6.22 -2.62 9.05
CA VAL A 201 7.32 -2.41 8.09
C VAL A 201 8.36 -3.53 8.20
N VAL A 202 7.89 -4.78 8.11
CA VAL A 202 8.76 -5.96 8.22
C VAL A 202 9.48 -6.19 6.91
N ILE A 203 10.81 -6.04 6.95
CA ILE A 203 11.70 -6.28 5.81
C ILE A 203 12.06 -7.76 5.77
N PRO A 204 11.88 -8.46 4.65
CA PRO A 204 12.27 -9.86 4.56
C PRO A 204 13.81 -10.01 4.57
N PRO A 205 14.34 -11.20 4.90
CA PRO A 205 15.76 -11.49 4.79
C PRO A 205 16.31 -11.18 3.38
N ALA A 206 17.58 -10.77 3.32
CA ALA A 206 18.24 -10.48 2.04
C ALA A 206 18.17 -11.69 1.08
N GLY A 207 17.81 -11.43 -0.19
CA GLY A 207 17.67 -12.48 -1.22
C GLY A 207 16.39 -13.30 -1.13
N TYR A 208 15.49 -13.01 -0.19
CA TYR A 208 14.23 -13.75 -0.05
C TYR A 208 13.38 -13.72 -1.32
N LEU A 209 13.09 -12.51 -1.84
CA LEU A 209 12.25 -12.38 -3.04
C LEU A 209 12.91 -13.02 -4.28
N ALA A 210 14.23 -12.90 -4.43
CA ALA A 210 14.95 -13.58 -5.52
C ALA A 210 14.79 -15.11 -5.43
N ARG A 211 14.95 -15.69 -4.21
CA ARG A 211 14.73 -17.13 -4.01
C ARG A 211 13.28 -17.53 -4.24
N VAL A 212 12.32 -16.72 -3.80
CA VAL A 212 10.88 -16.92 -4.08
C VAL A 212 10.61 -16.95 -5.58
N ARG A 213 11.19 -16.01 -6.35
CA ARG A 213 11.05 -15.98 -7.81
C ARG A 213 11.59 -17.26 -8.46
N GLU A 214 12.77 -17.73 -8.02
CA GLU A 214 13.36 -19.00 -8.51
C GLU A 214 12.41 -20.18 -8.27
N ILE A 215 11.90 -20.33 -7.03
CA ILE A 215 10.98 -21.41 -6.66
C ILE A 215 9.71 -21.35 -7.51
N CYS A 216 9.08 -20.17 -7.62
CA CYS A 216 7.86 -19.97 -8.40
C CYS A 216 8.10 -20.34 -9.89
N SER A 217 9.23 -19.91 -10.46
CA SER A 217 9.57 -20.22 -11.86
C SER A 217 9.79 -21.74 -12.08
N ALA A 218 10.51 -22.38 -11.17
CA ALA A 218 10.81 -23.81 -11.27
C ALA A 218 9.56 -24.71 -11.13
N THR A 219 8.55 -24.23 -10.40
CA THR A 219 7.33 -25.02 -10.08
C THR A 219 6.10 -24.60 -10.89
N GLY A 220 6.22 -23.59 -11.76
CA GLY A 220 5.09 -23.05 -12.51
C GLY A 220 3.99 -22.46 -11.60
N VAL A 221 4.40 -21.83 -10.51
CA VAL A 221 3.53 -21.09 -9.58
C VAL A 221 3.66 -19.60 -9.90
N MET A 222 2.53 -18.88 -10.05
CA MET A 222 2.54 -17.44 -10.31
C MET A 222 2.97 -16.67 -9.07
N LEU A 223 3.95 -15.78 -9.19
CA LEU A 223 4.31 -14.83 -8.15
C LEU A 223 3.43 -13.59 -8.27
N ILE A 224 2.64 -13.30 -7.23
CA ILE A 224 1.87 -12.07 -7.10
C ILE A 224 2.53 -11.19 -6.04
N LEU A 225 2.99 -10.02 -6.43
CA LEU A 225 3.50 -9.01 -5.50
C LEU A 225 2.46 -7.94 -5.24
N ASP A 226 2.07 -7.79 -3.97
CA ASP A 226 1.22 -6.70 -3.52
C ASP A 226 2.07 -5.46 -3.24
N GLU A 227 2.17 -4.62 -4.25
CA GLU A 227 2.89 -3.34 -4.23
C GLU A 227 1.96 -2.14 -3.95
N ILE A 228 0.75 -2.40 -3.44
CA ILE A 228 -0.23 -1.33 -3.17
C ILE A 228 0.32 -0.31 -2.18
N GLN A 229 1.11 -0.74 -1.19
CA GLN A 229 1.72 0.17 -0.22
C GLN A 229 3.19 0.47 -0.52
N THR A 230 3.93 -0.49 -1.03
CA THR A 230 5.39 -0.41 -1.25
C THR A 230 5.78 0.23 -2.56
N GLY A 231 4.91 0.16 -3.56
CA GLY A 231 5.17 0.67 -4.91
C GLY A 231 5.09 2.18 -5.05
N LEU A 232 5.24 2.62 -6.28
CA LEU A 232 5.11 4.02 -6.71
C LEU A 232 6.00 4.98 -5.89
N GLY A 233 7.27 4.58 -5.76
CA GLY A 233 8.31 5.41 -5.18
C GLY A 233 8.49 5.29 -3.66
N ARG A 234 7.56 4.66 -2.93
CA ARG A 234 7.58 4.65 -1.45
C ARG A 234 8.88 4.11 -0.87
N THR A 235 9.46 3.08 -1.46
CA THR A 235 10.69 2.42 -0.97
C THR A 235 11.97 2.96 -1.62
N GLY A 236 11.88 3.99 -2.48
CA GLY A 236 13.03 4.54 -3.21
C GLY A 236 13.29 3.84 -4.56
N LYS A 237 12.38 3.00 -4.99
CA LYS A 237 12.27 2.39 -6.33
C LYS A 237 10.87 2.60 -6.85
N MET A 238 10.64 2.49 -8.17
CA MET A 238 9.29 2.58 -8.73
C MET A 238 8.41 1.46 -8.16
N LEU A 239 8.90 0.22 -8.17
CA LEU A 239 8.34 -0.94 -7.48
C LEU A 239 9.38 -1.50 -6.50
N ALA A 240 8.95 -2.00 -5.36
CA ALA A 240 9.86 -2.53 -4.35
C ALA A 240 10.56 -3.82 -4.80
N GLU A 241 9.98 -4.59 -5.72
CA GLU A 241 10.59 -5.78 -6.33
C GLU A 241 11.93 -5.48 -7.02
N GLU A 242 12.14 -4.25 -7.50
CA GLU A 242 13.40 -3.80 -8.11
C GLU A 242 14.60 -3.84 -7.15
N HIS A 243 14.38 -3.79 -5.82
CA HIS A 243 15.45 -3.91 -4.85
C HIS A 243 16.16 -5.27 -4.88
N ASP A 244 15.43 -6.30 -5.29
CA ASP A 244 15.90 -7.68 -5.33
C ASP A 244 16.08 -8.18 -6.79
N GLY A 245 15.88 -7.30 -7.78
CA GLY A 245 15.98 -7.63 -9.22
C GLY A 245 14.94 -8.64 -9.67
N VAL A 246 13.76 -8.62 -9.08
CA VAL A 246 12.66 -9.57 -9.33
C VAL A 246 11.63 -8.92 -10.25
N GLU A 247 11.07 -9.70 -11.15
CA GLU A 247 9.84 -9.40 -11.89
C GLU A 247 8.75 -10.40 -11.46
N ALA A 248 7.64 -9.88 -10.94
CA ALA A 248 6.47 -10.69 -10.62
C ALA A 248 5.69 -11.07 -11.88
N ASP A 249 4.93 -12.18 -11.81
CA ASP A 249 3.96 -12.53 -12.85
C ASP A 249 2.73 -11.63 -12.80
N VAL A 250 2.37 -11.18 -11.60
CA VAL A 250 1.28 -10.25 -11.33
C VAL A 250 1.72 -9.25 -10.27
N THR A 251 1.61 -7.96 -10.54
CA THR A 251 1.89 -6.88 -9.58
C THR A 251 0.62 -6.08 -9.32
N LEU A 252 0.36 -5.77 -8.06
CA LEU A 252 -0.78 -4.97 -7.65
C LEU A 252 -0.32 -3.59 -7.24
N VAL A 253 -0.96 -2.55 -7.78
CA VAL A 253 -0.69 -1.15 -7.42
C VAL A 253 -1.98 -0.43 -7.04
N GLY A 254 -1.86 0.55 -6.16
CA GLY A 254 -3.01 1.31 -5.66
C GLY A 254 -2.55 2.55 -4.90
N LYS A 255 -3.30 2.97 -3.89
CA LYS A 255 -2.93 4.07 -2.97
C LYS A 255 -2.35 5.29 -3.70
N ALA A 256 -1.02 5.43 -3.78
CA ALA A 256 -0.33 6.54 -4.44
C ALA A 256 -0.69 6.71 -5.93
N LEU A 257 -1.25 5.67 -6.57
CA LEU A 257 -1.75 5.76 -7.95
C LEU A 257 -2.87 6.80 -8.08
N GLY A 258 -3.64 6.99 -7.02
CA GLY A 258 -4.69 8.03 -6.94
C GLY A 258 -4.19 9.41 -6.49
N GLY A 259 -2.89 9.56 -6.17
CA GLY A 259 -2.29 10.83 -5.77
C GLY A 259 -2.92 11.50 -4.56
N GLY A 260 -3.64 10.75 -3.73
CA GLY A 260 -4.40 11.27 -2.59
C GLY A 260 -5.73 11.94 -2.95
N PHE A 261 -6.16 11.90 -4.23
CA PHE A 261 -7.37 12.59 -4.70
C PHE A 261 -8.52 11.65 -5.07
N TYR A 262 -8.20 10.49 -5.66
CA TYR A 262 -9.24 9.59 -6.16
C TYR A 262 -8.82 8.13 -5.97
N PRO A 263 -9.73 7.24 -5.55
CA PRO A 263 -9.40 5.82 -5.40
C PRO A 263 -9.16 5.19 -6.77
N VAL A 264 -7.92 4.73 -6.98
CA VAL A 264 -7.48 4.01 -8.19
C VAL A 264 -6.56 2.88 -7.77
N SER A 265 -6.74 1.72 -8.38
CA SER A 265 -5.84 0.59 -8.30
C SER A 265 -5.74 -0.11 -9.65
N ALA A 266 -4.76 -0.98 -9.80
CA ALA A 266 -4.63 -1.80 -11.00
C ALA A 266 -3.95 -3.13 -10.68
N VAL A 267 -4.32 -4.14 -11.48
CA VAL A 267 -3.61 -5.41 -11.62
C VAL A 267 -2.76 -5.32 -12.88
N LEU A 268 -1.47 -5.55 -12.72
CA LEU A 268 -0.47 -5.57 -13.78
C LEU A 268 -0.03 -7.01 -14.01
N SER A 269 0.26 -7.40 -15.25
CA SER A 269 0.75 -8.74 -15.53
C SER A 269 1.69 -8.74 -16.73
N ASN A 270 2.79 -9.44 -16.58
CA ASN A 270 3.76 -9.73 -17.66
C ASN A 270 3.50 -11.07 -18.32
N THR A 271 2.42 -11.77 -17.96
CA THR A 271 2.02 -13.09 -18.46
C THR A 271 0.63 -13.05 -19.08
N ASP A 272 0.19 -14.15 -19.66
CA ASP A 272 -1.18 -14.31 -20.17
C ASP A 272 -2.23 -14.54 -19.07
N VAL A 273 -1.89 -14.30 -17.79
CA VAL A 273 -2.84 -14.46 -16.68
C VAL A 273 -4.09 -13.60 -16.90
N LEU A 274 -3.92 -12.30 -17.17
CA LEU A 274 -5.05 -11.41 -17.47
C LEU A 274 -5.73 -11.75 -18.82
N GLY A 275 -5.02 -12.41 -19.75
CA GLY A 275 -5.56 -12.87 -21.02
C GLY A 275 -6.56 -14.02 -20.91
N THR A 276 -6.63 -14.70 -19.77
CA THR A 276 -7.66 -15.73 -19.51
C THR A 276 -9.03 -15.12 -19.27
N LEU A 277 -9.11 -13.88 -18.80
CA LEU A 277 -10.38 -13.20 -18.57
C LEU A 277 -11.04 -12.82 -19.91
N LYS A 278 -12.26 -13.30 -20.12
CA LYS A 278 -13.07 -13.03 -21.31
C LYS A 278 -14.17 -12.03 -21.01
N PRO A 279 -14.74 -11.37 -22.05
CA PRO A 279 -15.86 -10.43 -21.87
C PRO A 279 -16.99 -11.02 -21.04
N GLY A 280 -17.47 -10.26 -20.06
CA GLY A 280 -18.54 -10.65 -19.15
C GLY A 280 -18.12 -11.42 -17.89
N GLN A 281 -16.86 -11.89 -17.79
CA GLN A 281 -16.40 -12.72 -16.66
C GLN A 281 -15.91 -11.91 -15.46
N HIS A 282 -15.46 -10.69 -15.69
CA HIS A 282 -14.99 -9.78 -14.64
C HIS A 282 -15.21 -8.33 -15.06
N GLY A 283 -15.46 -7.44 -14.11
CA GLY A 283 -15.69 -6.03 -14.39
C GLY A 283 -15.89 -5.20 -13.14
N SER A 284 -15.94 -3.89 -13.36
CA SER A 284 -16.22 -2.86 -12.36
C SER A 284 -16.92 -1.70 -13.05
N THR A 285 -17.95 -1.12 -12.40
CA THR A 285 -18.62 0.06 -12.94
C THR A 285 -17.68 1.26 -13.03
N PHE A 286 -16.84 1.47 -12.02
CA PHE A 286 -15.94 2.61 -11.94
C PHE A 286 -14.50 2.31 -12.38
N GLY A 287 -14.05 1.06 -12.41
CA GLY A 287 -12.68 0.69 -12.81
C GLY A 287 -12.34 1.19 -14.21
N GLY A 288 -11.33 2.07 -14.31
CA GLY A 288 -10.90 2.69 -15.57
C GLY A 288 -11.80 3.84 -16.05
N ASN A 289 -12.54 4.48 -15.16
CA ASN A 289 -13.29 5.69 -15.50
C ASN A 289 -12.35 6.84 -15.89
N PRO A 290 -12.80 7.78 -16.76
CA PRO A 290 -11.92 8.83 -17.28
C PRO A 290 -11.36 9.75 -16.19
N LEU A 291 -12.11 10.03 -15.12
CA LEU A 291 -11.63 10.87 -14.02
C LEU A 291 -10.48 10.18 -13.26
N ALA A 292 -10.67 8.92 -12.89
CA ALA A 292 -9.63 8.10 -12.24
C ALA A 292 -8.37 8.00 -13.10
N CYS A 293 -8.53 7.76 -14.41
CA CYS A 293 -7.40 7.67 -15.34
C CYS A 293 -6.63 8.99 -15.46
N ALA A 294 -7.33 10.13 -15.59
CA ALA A 294 -6.70 11.45 -15.68
C ALA A 294 -5.91 11.79 -14.38
N VAL A 295 -6.50 11.52 -13.22
CA VAL A 295 -5.84 11.70 -11.92
C VAL A 295 -4.61 10.80 -11.77
N ALA A 296 -4.74 9.51 -12.09
CA ALA A 296 -3.64 8.55 -11.99
C ALA A 296 -2.47 8.93 -12.92
N ARG A 297 -2.75 9.32 -14.16
CA ARG A 297 -1.73 9.79 -15.11
C ARG A 297 -0.99 11.03 -14.57
N ALA A 298 -1.71 11.98 -14.00
CA ALA A 298 -1.10 13.15 -13.37
C ALA A 298 -0.24 12.76 -12.17
N ALA A 299 -0.71 11.81 -11.33
CA ALA A 299 0.04 11.30 -10.19
C ALA A 299 1.33 10.57 -10.60
N LEU A 300 1.29 9.74 -11.65
CA LEU A 300 2.46 9.06 -12.21
C LEU A 300 3.49 10.04 -12.79
N ARG A 301 3.02 11.04 -13.54
CA ARG A 301 3.89 12.09 -14.10
C ARG A 301 4.58 12.90 -13.02
N VAL A 302 3.88 13.26 -11.94
CA VAL A 302 4.47 13.94 -10.78
C VAL A 302 5.58 13.09 -10.16
N LEU A 303 5.37 11.79 -9.96
CA LEU A 303 6.40 10.89 -9.43
C LEU A 303 7.69 10.92 -10.25
N VAL A 304 7.57 10.91 -11.59
CA VAL A 304 8.72 10.87 -12.50
C VAL A 304 9.36 12.25 -12.67
N GLU A 305 8.58 13.26 -13.04
CA GLU A 305 9.08 14.57 -13.42
C GLU A 305 9.64 15.36 -12.23
N GLU A 306 9.12 15.13 -11.02
CA GLU A 306 9.62 15.72 -9.77
C GLU A 306 10.62 14.79 -9.05
N ARG A 307 10.99 13.66 -9.69
CA ARG A 307 11.99 12.71 -9.23
C ARG A 307 11.71 12.22 -7.80
N LEU A 308 10.44 11.93 -7.50
CA LEU A 308 10.04 11.56 -6.14
C LEU A 308 10.52 10.16 -5.74
N VAL A 309 10.81 9.29 -6.71
CA VAL A 309 11.39 7.96 -6.47
C VAL A 309 12.79 8.09 -5.89
N GLU A 310 13.66 8.84 -6.55
CA GLU A 310 15.04 9.09 -6.11
C GLU A 310 15.07 9.91 -4.82
N ARG A 311 14.15 10.88 -4.71
CA ARG A 311 13.97 11.66 -3.49
C ARG A 311 13.61 10.78 -2.30
N SER A 312 12.72 9.79 -2.48
CA SER A 312 12.38 8.81 -1.45
C SER A 312 13.60 8.02 -0.99
N ALA A 313 14.46 7.59 -1.91
CA ALA A 313 15.69 6.90 -1.56
C ALA A 313 16.65 7.80 -0.75
N GLU A 314 16.89 9.04 -1.22
CA GLU A 314 17.81 9.98 -0.56
C GLU A 314 17.27 10.44 0.80
N MET A 315 16.05 10.94 0.86
CA MET A 315 15.45 11.45 2.09
C MET A 315 15.16 10.32 3.09
N GLY A 316 14.83 9.13 2.59
CA GLY A 316 14.64 7.95 3.43
C GLY A 316 15.92 7.51 4.12
N ALA A 317 17.04 7.48 3.38
CA ALA A 317 18.36 7.20 3.96
C ALA A 317 18.76 8.27 5.00
N TYR A 318 18.54 9.54 4.69
CA TYR A 318 18.80 10.65 5.60
C TYR A 318 17.97 10.57 6.88
N PHE A 319 16.65 10.34 6.75
CA PHE A 319 15.76 10.24 7.90
C PHE A 319 16.11 9.02 8.77
N LYS A 320 16.36 7.87 8.14
CA LYS A 320 16.77 6.66 8.86
C LYS A 320 18.05 6.87 9.65
N ALA A 321 19.10 7.45 9.04
CA ALA A 321 20.35 7.75 9.72
C ALA A 321 20.15 8.73 10.90
N GLY A 322 19.29 9.73 10.74
CA GLY A 322 18.91 10.64 11.81
C GLY A 322 18.23 9.91 12.97
N LEU A 323 17.26 9.03 12.68
CA LEU A 323 16.60 8.21 13.70
C LEU A 323 17.61 7.30 14.43
N GLU A 324 18.50 6.63 13.70
CA GLU A 324 19.55 5.76 14.26
C GLU A 324 20.56 6.52 15.15
N SER A 325 20.72 7.84 14.96
CA SER A 325 21.54 8.68 15.80
C SER A 325 20.94 9.03 17.16
N ILE A 326 19.62 8.86 17.31
CA ILE A 326 18.91 9.13 18.56
C ILE A 326 19.30 8.07 19.60
N ARG A 327 19.93 8.54 20.69
CA ARG A 327 20.28 7.67 21.82
C ARG A 327 19.09 7.51 22.75
N SER A 328 18.41 6.36 22.68
CA SER A 328 17.29 6.04 23.53
C SER A 328 17.33 4.55 23.94
N ASN A 329 17.13 4.32 25.23
CA ASN A 329 16.98 2.93 25.75
C ASN A 329 15.57 2.37 25.48
N ARG A 330 14.66 3.15 24.95
CA ARG A 330 13.31 2.72 24.57
C ARG A 330 13.29 2.07 23.18
N VAL A 331 14.20 2.47 22.29
CA VAL A 331 14.24 2.01 20.89
C VAL A 331 14.94 0.65 20.80
N ARG A 332 14.22 -0.31 20.26
CA ARG A 332 14.72 -1.67 19.98
C ARG A 332 15.37 -1.75 18.60
N GLU A 333 14.68 -1.22 17.60
CA GLU A 333 15.08 -1.33 16.19
C GLU A 333 14.55 -0.15 15.36
N ILE A 334 15.33 0.27 14.39
CA ILE A 334 14.91 1.18 13.31
C ILE A 334 15.10 0.47 11.98
N ARG A 335 14.02 0.31 11.23
CA ARG A 335 14.03 -0.42 9.96
C ARG A 335 13.23 0.32 8.88
N GLY A 336 13.41 -0.08 7.63
CA GLY A 336 12.68 0.46 6.48
C GLY A 336 13.55 0.63 5.25
N ARG A 337 12.90 0.93 4.12
CA ARG A 337 13.50 1.29 2.83
C ARG A 337 12.83 2.55 2.28
N GLY A 338 13.62 3.47 1.71
CA GLY A 338 13.12 4.77 1.28
C GLY A 338 12.40 5.50 2.42
N LEU A 339 11.29 6.14 2.14
CA LEU A 339 10.44 6.81 3.14
C LEU A 339 9.34 5.89 3.72
N MET A 340 9.58 4.60 3.78
CA MET A 340 8.79 3.63 4.51
C MET A 340 9.60 3.14 5.71
N LEU A 341 9.50 3.85 6.84
CA LEU A 341 10.30 3.63 8.03
C LEU A 341 9.46 3.20 9.23
N ALA A 342 10.09 2.50 10.15
CA ALA A 342 9.50 2.13 11.44
C ALA A 342 10.53 2.28 12.56
N VAL A 343 10.04 2.70 13.72
CA VAL A 343 10.74 2.66 15.01
C VAL A 343 10.01 1.66 15.88
N GLU A 344 10.69 0.61 16.27
CA GLU A 344 10.17 -0.37 17.22
C GLU A 344 10.73 -0.09 18.61
N ILE A 345 9.88 -0.05 19.62
CA ILE A 345 10.27 0.16 21.00
C ILE A 345 10.29 -1.18 21.76
N HIS A 346 11.11 -1.26 22.80
CA HIS A 346 11.14 -2.40 23.70
C HIS A 346 9.80 -2.58 24.43
N ALA A 347 9.35 -3.80 24.63
CA ALA A 347 8.08 -4.08 25.33
C ALA A 347 8.08 -3.53 26.77
N GLU A 348 9.24 -3.53 27.43
CA GLU A 348 9.44 -2.96 28.77
C GLU A 348 9.31 -1.44 28.79
N ALA A 349 9.46 -0.76 27.66
CA ALA A 349 9.26 0.67 27.52
C ALA A 349 7.77 1.06 27.37
N GLY A 350 6.86 0.08 27.33
CA GLY A 350 5.42 0.27 27.16
C GLY A 350 4.96 0.12 25.70
N ALA A 351 3.72 0.46 25.43
CA ALA A 351 3.14 0.39 24.08
C ALA A 351 3.53 1.60 23.22
N ALA A 352 3.48 1.44 21.89
CA ALA A 352 3.75 2.51 20.92
C ALA A 352 2.68 3.62 20.92
N ARG A 353 1.43 3.31 21.29
CA ARG A 353 0.33 4.28 21.24
C ARG A 353 0.58 5.56 22.06
N PRO A 354 1.03 5.52 23.34
CA PRO A 354 1.38 6.71 24.09
C PRO A 354 2.50 7.54 23.45
N VAL A 355 3.46 6.90 22.75
CA VAL A 355 4.51 7.60 22.02
C VAL A 355 3.92 8.36 20.82
N VAL A 356 3.01 7.74 20.09
CA VAL A 356 2.31 8.38 18.96
C VAL A 356 1.47 9.56 19.43
N GLU A 357 0.82 9.46 20.59
CA GLU A 357 0.08 10.56 21.20
C GLU A 357 1.00 11.71 21.63
N ALA A 358 2.15 11.41 22.21
CA ALA A 358 3.17 12.41 22.51
C ALA A 358 3.76 13.07 21.26
N LEU A 359 3.96 12.32 20.17
CA LEU A 359 4.37 12.87 18.86
C LEU A 359 3.31 13.82 18.28
N ARG A 360 2.02 13.49 18.39
CA ARG A 360 0.90 14.39 18.01
C ARG A 360 1.00 15.71 18.77
N ASP A 361 1.27 15.67 20.07
CA ASP A 361 1.37 16.87 20.89
C ASP A 361 2.56 17.76 20.46
N GLN A 362 3.64 17.12 19.96
CA GLN A 362 4.77 17.78 19.31
C GLN A 362 4.53 18.18 17.85
N GLY A 363 3.35 17.95 17.30
CA GLY A 363 3.00 18.32 15.91
C GLY A 363 3.39 17.30 14.84
N ILE A 364 3.55 16.03 15.20
CA ILE A 364 3.82 14.93 14.25
C ILE A 364 2.67 13.94 14.33
N LEU A 365 2.04 13.64 13.18
CA LEU A 365 1.05 12.58 13.07
C LEU A 365 1.72 11.30 12.55
N ALA A 366 1.77 10.29 13.38
CA ALA A 366 2.29 8.96 13.10
C ALA A 366 1.25 7.90 13.47
N LYS A 367 1.51 6.63 13.19
CA LYS A 367 0.60 5.53 13.50
C LYS A 367 1.33 4.39 14.19
N ASP A 368 0.76 3.94 15.30
CA ASP A 368 1.15 2.70 15.97
C ASP A 368 0.61 1.47 15.24
N THR A 369 1.36 0.37 15.30
CA THR A 369 0.95 -0.94 14.80
C THR A 369 1.60 -2.05 15.62
N HIS A 370 0.90 -3.20 15.73
CA HIS A 370 1.36 -4.38 16.47
C HIS A 370 1.95 -4.08 17.86
N GLY A 371 1.36 -3.14 18.57
CA GLY A 371 1.69 -2.80 19.95
C GLY A 371 2.99 -2.01 20.15
N GLN A 372 4.09 -2.33 19.47
CA GLN A 372 5.43 -1.79 19.73
C GLN A 372 6.00 -0.93 18.60
N THR A 373 5.38 -0.91 17.44
CA THR A 373 5.95 -0.27 16.25
C THR A 373 5.27 1.06 15.95
N ILE A 374 6.07 2.10 15.69
CA ILE A 374 5.67 3.42 15.22
C ILE A 374 6.07 3.52 13.75
N ARG A 375 5.10 3.73 12.84
CA ARG A 375 5.38 3.93 11.42
C ARG A 375 5.61 5.39 11.12
N LEU A 376 6.67 5.66 10.33
CA LEU A 376 7.07 6.97 9.86
C LEU A 376 7.20 6.93 8.33
N SER A 377 6.13 7.34 7.65
CA SER A 377 6.02 7.28 6.18
C SER A 377 5.48 8.61 5.64
N PRO A 378 6.26 9.71 5.74
CA PRO A 378 5.82 11.02 5.25
C PRO A 378 5.64 11.02 3.73
N PRO A 379 4.93 12.02 3.14
CA PRO A 379 4.91 12.22 1.69
C PRO A 379 6.32 12.34 1.11
N LEU A 380 6.52 11.85 -0.12
CA LEU A 380 7.85 11.81 -0.76
C LEU A 380 8.44 13.20 -1.08
N VAL A 381 7.61 14.22 -1.01
CA VAL A 381 8.01 15.63 -1.21
C VAL A 381 8.71 16.24 0.02
N ILE A 382 8.85 15.51 1.12
CA ILE A 382 9.49 15.98 2.35
C ILE A 382 10.91 16.51 2.07
N SER A 383 11.27 17.62 2.72
CA SER A 383 12.60 18.24 2.65
C SER A 383 13.50 17.82 3.81
N ARG A 384 14.80 18.11 3.69
CA ARG A 384 15.76 17.88 4.78
C ARG A 384 15.40 18.69 6.02
N ASP A 385 15.06 19.97 5.84
CA ASP A 385 14.70 20.86 6.96
C ASP A 385 13.47 20.33 7.72
N GLU A 386 12.51 19.74 7.00
CA GLU A 386 11.32 19.12 7.61
C GLU A 386 11.67 17.81 8.32
N ILE A 387 12.61 17.05 7.80
CA ILE A 387 13.16 15.85 8.47
C ILE A 387 13.89 16.25 9.75
N ASP A 388 14.77 17.26 9.69
CA ASP A 388 15.49 17.76 10.85
C ASP A 388 14.54 18.26 11.94
N TRP A 389 13.51 19.01 11.51
CA TRP A 389 12.44 19.45 12.40
C TRP A 389 11.68 18.28 13.08
N ALA A 390 11.45 17.19 12.32
CA ALA A 390 10.83 15.98 12.87
C ALA A 390 11.76 15.24 13.84
N LEU A 391 13.03 15.09 13.48
CA LEU A 391 14.03 14.38 14.30
C LEU A 391 14.20 14.99 15.68
N GLU A 392 14.27 16.33 15.79
CA GLU A 392 14.36 17.05 17.07
C GLU A 392 13.18 16.70 18.01
N ARG A 393 11.96 16.57 17.45
CA ARG A 393 10.74 16.28 18.20
C ARG A 393 10.62 14.79 18.53
N ILE A 394 10.98 13.93 17.60
CA ILE A 394 11.03 12.48 17.82
C ILE A 394 12.04 12.17 18.93
N GLU A 395 13.21 12.79 18.90
CA GLU A 395 14.21 12.63 19.96
C GLU A 395 13.67 13.07 21.34
N THR A 396 12.97 14.21 21.38
CA THR A 396 12.35 14.72 22.62
C THR A 396 11.36 13.72 23.22
N VAL A 397 10.59 13.02 22.39
CA VAL A 397 9.57 12.04 22.83
C VAL A 397 10.19 10.69 23.19
N LEU A 398 11.26 10.29 22.51
CA LEU A 398 11.90 8.98 22.70
C LEU A 398 12.92 8.95 23.84
N ARG A 399 13.40 10.10 24.31
CA ARG A 399 14.25 10.20 25.51
C ARG A 399 13.45 9.93 26.76
#